data_2f1a5c670f88744bce1b6c8c5e337af9
#
_entry.id   2f1a5c670f88744bce1b6c8c5e337af9
#
_cell.length_a   1.000
_cell.length_b   1.000
_cell.length_c   1.000
_cell.angle_alpha   90.00
_cell.angle_beta   90.00
_cell.angle_gamma   90.00
#
_symmetry.space_group_name_H-M   'P 1'
#
loop_
_entity.id
_entity.type
_entity.pdbx_description
1 polymer ?
#
loop_
_entity_poly.entity_id
_entity_poly.type
_entity_poly.pdbx_seq_one_letter_code
_entity_poly.pdbx_strand_id
1 'polypeptide(L)'
;MSGTPAGVPDKTPTGELSPETYIGYDELQYLDPPEVARDTPAAYQFPPSLPLGALGLAGTWTDHAQEATAGNGAELELGFLAQDVYLVLGGTGTLDVSVNGHHTQTIDVGGIPRLYTLYQAGSATSGRLLLHASPGVQAYDFTFG
;
A
#
# COMPACT_ATOMS: atom_id res chain seq x y z
N MET A 1 -30.20 -4.26 0.07
CA MET A 1 -29.75 -4.48 -0.47
C MET A 1 -29.45 -4.21 -0.62
N SER A 2 -29.51 -3.84 -0.26
CA SER A 2 -28.93 -3.79 -0.71
C SER A 2 -28.80 -3.54 -0.97
N GLY A 3 -29.08 -3.24 -0.74
CA GLY A 3 -28.70 -3.22 -1.40
C GLY A 3 -28.82 -3.06 -1.82
N THR A 4 -28.98 -2.93 -1.73
CA THR A 4 -28.98 -2.93 -2.51
C THR A 4 -29.81 -3.21 -3.00
N PRO A 5 -30.12 -3.07 -3.17
CA PRO A 5 -30.68 -3.33 -3.66
C PRO A 5 -31.14 -4.19 -4.10
N ALA A 6 -31.48 -4.47 -3.67
CA ALA A 6 -31.25 -5.23 -4.12
C ALA A 6 -31.53 -5.38 -4.97
N GLY A 7 -31.63 -5.51 -5.08
CA GLY A 7 -31.49 -5.69 -6.06
C GLY A 7 -30.84 -4.98 -6.74
N VAL A 8 -30.84 -4.09 -6.35
CA VAL A 8 -29.77 -3.65 -6.87
C VAL A 8 -28.96 -4.50 -6.86
N PRO A 9 -28.72 -4.98 -7.83
CA PRO A 9 -27.68 -5.74 -7.49
C PRO A 9 -26.67 -4.79 -7.05
N ASP A 10 -26.40 -4.99 -5.90
CA ASP A 10 -25.26 -4.41 -5.32
C ASP A 10 -24.10 -4.90 -6.12
N LYS A 11 -23.40 -3.99 -6.73
CA LYS A 11 -22.20 -4.31 -7.45
C LYS A 11 -21.02 -4.48 -6.53
N THR A 12 -21.18 -4.12 -5.28
CA THR A 12 -20.13 -4.27 -4.31
C THR A 12 -19.86 -5.75 -4.11
N PRO A 13 -18.61 -6.20 -4.08
CA PRO A 13 -18.31 -7.58 -3.73
C PRO A 13 -18.86 -7.87 -2.35
N THR A 14 -19.04 -9.14 -2.06
CA THR A 14 -19.56 -9.54 -0.76
C THR A 14 -18.72 -9.06 0.40
N GLY A 15 -17.42 -8.82 0.19
CA GLY A 15 -16.57 -8.21 1.20
C GLY A 15 -16.55 -6.70 1.05
N GLU A 16 -16.19 -6.02 2.10
CA GLU A 16 -15.98 -4.58 2.03
C GLU A 16 -14.67 -4.29 1.33
N LEU A 17 -14.58 -3.10 0.72
CA LEU A 17 -13.34 -2.62 0.14
C LEU A 17 -12.29 -2.47 1.24
N SER A 18 -11.01 -2.55 0.87
CA SER A 18 -9.92 -2.32 1.81
C SER A 18 -10.05 -0.94 2.44
N PRO A 19 -9.87 -0.83 3.76
CA PRO A 19 -9.91 0.48 4.42
C PRO A 19 -8.64 1.26 4.15
N GLU A 20 -8.68 2.56 4.35
CA GLU A 20 -7.50 3.40 4.27
C GLU A 20 -6.41 2.81 5.17
N THR A 21 -5.19 2.70 4.63
CA THR A 21 -4.12 1.96 5.30
C THR A 21 -2.91 2.88 5.46
N TYR A 22 -2.68 3.32 6.70
CA TYR A 22 -1.57 4.21 7.05
C TYR A 22 -0.29 3.42 7.27
N ILE A 23 0.84 4.00 6.89
CA ILE A 23 2.15 3.36 6.98
C ILE A 23 2.96 3.91 8.15
N GLY A 24 2.84 5.22 8.45
CA GLY A 24 3.46 5.80 9.62
C GLY A 24 2.87 5.25 10.92
N TYR A 25 3.70 5.16 11.97
CA TYR A 25 3.32 4.40 13.17
C TYR A 25 2.18 5.02 13.98
N ASP A 26 1.85 6.30 13.79
CA ASP A 26 0.75 6.91 14.55
C ASP A 26 -0.59 6.21 14.30
N GLU A 27 -0.84 5.75 13.08
CA GLU A 27 -2.11 5.12 12.72
C GLU A 27 -1.91 3.77 12.05
N LEU A 28 -0.77 3.14 12.25
CA LEU A 28 -0.46 1.85 11.65
C LEU A 28 -1.32 0.76 12.27
N GLN A 29 -2.12 0.08 11.46
CA GLN A 29 -3.06 -0.95 11.93
C GLN A 29 -2.90 -2.30 11.25
N TYR A 30 -2.47 -2.31 9.99
CA TYR A 30 -2.59 -3.50 9.15
C TYR A 30 -1.25 -4.13 8.80
N LEU A 31 -0.19 -3.72 9.48
CA LEU A 31 1.14 -4.28 9.24
C LEU A 31 1.24 -5.71 9.78
N ASP A 32 1.82 -6.60 8.98
CA ASP A 32 2.08 -7.98 9.36
C ASP A 32 3.54 -8.33 9.02
N PRO A 33 4.36 -8.69 9.99
CA PRO A 33 4.12 -8.66 11.43
C PRO A 33 3.98 -7.22 11.95
N PRO A 34 3.28 -7.02 13.08
CA PRO A 34 2.79 -5.68 13.45
C PRO A 34 3.80 -4.74 14.09
N GLU A 35 5.05 -5.09 14.16
CA GLU A 35 6.03 -4.32 14.91
C GLU A 35 6.91 -3.50 13.99
N VAL A 36 7.13 -2.23 14.36
CA VAL A 36 8.10 -1.36 13.69
C VAL A 36 9.04 -0.76 14.71
N ALA A 37 10.28 -0.49 14.27
CA ALA A 37 11.21 0.33 15.04
C ALA A 37 10.91 1.79 14.70
N ARG A 38 10.52 2.57 15.69
CA ARG A 38 10.09 3.95 15.47
C ARG A 38 11.28 4.88 15.30
N ASP A 39 11.24 5.69 14.24
CA ASP A 39 12.18 6.78 13.97
C ASP A 39 13.64 6.33 13.87
N THR A 40 13.86 5.06 13.52
CA THR A 40 15.20 4.52 13.37
C THR A 40 15.22 3.52 12.20
N PRO A 41 16.27 3.50 11.39
CA PRO A 41 16.33 2.52 10.29
C PRO A 41 16.33 1.10 10.83
N ALA A 42 15.57 0.24 10.18
CA ALA A 42 15.52 -1.18 10.52
C ALA A 42 15.29 -2.01 9.27
N ALA A 43 15.73 -3.25 9.31
CA ALA A 43 15.53 -4.20 8.23
C ALA A 43 14.29 -5.03 8.51
N TYR A 44 13.48 -5.22 7.49
CA TYR A 44 12.22 -5.96 7.58
C TYR A 44 12.19 -7.10 6.57
N GLN A 45 11.33 -8.08 6.83
CA GLN A 45 11.08 -9.18 5.91
C GLN A 45 9.58 -9.39 5.81
N PHE A 46 9.12 -9.74 4.61
CA PHE A 46 7.73 -10.12 4.45
C PHE A 46 7.42 -11.39 5.24
N PRO A 47 6.19 -11.53 5.77
CA PRO A 47 5.78 -12.79 6.36
C PRO A 47 5.68 -13.87 5.29
N PRO A 48 5.65 -15.16 5.67
CA PRO A 48 5.52 -16.25 4.68
C PRO A 48 4.29 -16.13 3.79
N SER A 49 3.21 -15.58 4.32
CA SER A 49 2.03 -15.25 3.53
C SER A 49 1.40 -13.99 4.10
N LEU A 50 0.82 -13.17 3.22
CA LEU A 50 0.24 -11.90 3.60
C LEU A 50 -1.27 -11.96 3.37
N PRO A 51 -2.08 -11.85 4.44
CA PRO A 51 -3.54 -11.90 4.29
C PRO A 51 -4.06 -10.73 3.47
N LEU A 52 -5.25 -10.90 2.90
CA LEU A 52 -5.95 -9.80 2.27
C LEU A 52 -6.17 -8.67 3.28
N GLY A 53 -5.88 -7.45 2.88
CA GLY A 53 -5.98 -6.28 3.75
C GLY A 53 -4.75 -6.01 4.59
N ALA A 54 -3.74 -6.87 4.56
CA ALA A 54 -2.53 -6.69 5.34
C ALA A 54 -1.43 -6.03 4.52
N LEU A 55 -0.58 -5.30 5.23
CA LEU A 55 0.58 -4.58 4.71
C LEU A 55 1.86 -5.28 5.20
N GLY A 56 2.82 -5.47 4.32
CA GLY A 56 4.12 -6.03 4.68
C GLY A 56 5.25 -5.11 4.23
N LEU A 57 6.34 -5.12 4.98
CA LEU A 57 7.55 -4.38 4.63
C LEU A 57 8.71 -5.35 4.45
N ALA A 58 9.61 -5.03 3.53
CA ALA A 58 10.88 -5.74 3.36
C ALA A 58 11.97 -4.74 3.01
N GLY A 59 13.23 -5.12 3.27
CA GLY A 59 14.33 -4.20 3.10
C GLY A 59 14.41 -3.21 4.25
N THR A 60 15.13 -2.13 4.03
CA THR A 60 15.36 -1.13 5.08
C THR A 60 14.34 -0.01 4.99
N TRP A 61 13.69 0.28 6.11
CA TRP A 61 12.76 1.40 6.24
C TRP A 61 13.00 2.14 7.54
N THR A 62 12.75 3.44 7.54
CA THR A 62 12.65 4.23 8.76
C THR A 62 11.19 4.66 8.90
N ASP A 63 10.49 4.09 9.87
CA ASP A 63 9.06 4.39 10.06
C ASP A 63 8.93 5.55 11.04
N HIS A 64 8.35 6.63 10.55
CA HIS A 64 8.07 7.84 11.33
C HIS A 64 6.59 7.89 11.68
N ALA A 65 6.20 8.92 12.44
CA ALA A 65 4.82 9.05 12.90
C ALA A 65 3.81 9.02 11.75
N GLN A 66 4.12 9.66 10.62
CA GLN A 66 3.17 9.82 9.53
C GLN A 66 3.58 9.11 8.24
N GLU A 67 4.85 8.72 8.09
CA GLU A 67 5.30 8.08 6.86
C GLU A 67 6.46 7.13 7.14
N ALA A 68 6.72 6.25 6.19
CA ALA A 68 7.91 5.41 6.20
C ALA A 68 8.83 5.85 5.07
N THR A 69 10.10 6.08 5.40
CA THR A 69 11.11 6.48 4.43
C THR A 69 11.88 5.26 3.96
N ALA A 70 11.94 5.06 2.66
CA ALA A 70 12.62 3.93 2.06
C ALA A 70 14.13 4.07 2.20
N GLY A 71 14.78 2.97 2.56
CA GLY A 71 16.22 2.81 2.52
C GLY A 71 16.61 1.77 1.47
N ASN A 72 17.73 1.08 1.70
CA ASN A 72 18.22 0.11 0.73
C ASN A 72 17.28 -1.10 0.61
N GLY A 73 16.94 -1.45 -0.63
CA GLY A 73 16.13 -2.62 -0.90
C GLY A 73 14.70 -2.55 -0.38
N ALA A 74 14.19 -1.35 -0.14
CA ALA A 74 12.87 -1.18 0.46
C ALA A 74 11.76 -1.68 -0.45
N GLU A 75 10.94 -2.56 0.08
CA GLU A 75 9.77 -3.09 -0.61
C GLU A 75 8.56 -3.06 0.32
N LEU A 76 7.38 -2.95 -0.30
CA LEU A 76 6.13 -2.88 0.41
C LEU A 76 5.13 -3.77 -0.33
N GLU A 77 4.45 -4.63 0.40
CA GLU A 77 3.46 -5.53 -0.18
C GLU A 77 2.11 -5.28 0.47
N LEU A 78 1.05 -5.32 -0.33
CA LEU A 78 -0.32 -5.08 0.15
C LEU A 78 -1.27 -6.04 -0.54
N GLY A 79 -2.05 -6.78 0.27
CA GLY A 79 -3.22 -7.50 -0.25
C GLY A 79 -4.41 -6.54 -0.21
N PHE A 80 -5.11 -6.37 -1.33
CA PHE A 80 -6.18 -5.37 -1.39
C PHE A 80 -7.45 -5.93 -2.02
N LEU A 81 -8.58 -5.30 -1.68
CA LEU A 81 -9.84 -5.44 -2.38
C LEU A 81 -10.31 -4.03 -2.74
N ALA A 82 -10.26 -3.69 -4.01
CA ALA A 82 -10.61 -2.34 -4.45
C ALA A 82 -10.76 -2.30 -5.97
N GLN A 83 -11.42 -1.27 -6.46
CA GLN A 83 -11.43 -0.94 -7.88
C GLN A 83 -10.19 -0.12 -8.23
N ASP A 84 -9.85 0.85 -7.38
CA ASP A 84 -8.71 1.74 -7.56
C ASP A 84 -7.85 1.74 -6.30
N VAL A 85 -6.53 1.79 -6.49
CA VAL A 85 -5.58 1.87 -5.39
C VAL A 85 -4.71 3.10 -5.59
N TYR A 86 -4.65 3.93 -4.55
CA TYR A 86 -3.85 5.15 -4.53
C TYR A 86 -2.89 5.12 -3.36
N LEU A 87 -1.76 5.81 -3.50
CA LEU A 87 -0.79 5.94 -2.43
C LEU A 87 -0.29 7.37 -2.39
N VAL A 88 -0.27 7.95 -1.19
CA VAL A 88 0.36 9.25 -0.97
C VAL A 88 1.86 9.04 -0.81
N LEU A 89 2.64 9.68 -1.67
CA LEU A 89 4.10 9.58 -1.70
C LEU A 89 4.73 10.96 -1.64
N GLY A 90 5.85 11.03 -0.96
CA GLY A 90 6.69 12.23 -0.91
C GLY A 90 8.17 11.86 -1.04
N GLY A 91 9.04 12.83 -0.78
CA GLY A 91 10.46 12.63 -0.98
C GLY A 91 10.82 12.60 -2.45
N THR A 92 11.95 11.97 -2.79
CA THR A 92 12.40 11.88 -4.18
C THR A 92 12.93 10.48 -4.46
N GLY A 93 12.70 10.01 -5.68
CA GLY A 93 13.17 8.72 -6.13
C GLY A 93 12.21 8.08 -7.10
N THR A 94 12.24 6.76 -7.16
CA THR A 94 11.37 5.99 -8.05
C THR A 94 10.63 4.91 -7.27
N LEU A 95 9.45 4.56 -7.77
CA LEU A 95 8.64 3.48 -7.22
C LEU A 95 8.26 2.55 -8.36
N ASP A 96 8.71 1.31 -8.30
CA ASP A 96 8.30 0.27 -9.24
C ASP A 96 7.05 -0.41 -8.70
N VAL A 97 6.02 -0.49 -9.53
CA VAL A 97 4.72 -1.05 -9.15
C VAL A 97 4.51 -2.36 -9.90
N SER A 98 4.23 -3.41 -9.13
CA SER A 98 3.84 -4.71 -9.70
C SER A 98 2.49 -5.12 -9.11
N VAL A 99 1.62 -5.68 -9.93
CA VAL A 99 0.30 -6.15 -9.52
C VAL A 99 0.20 -7.63 -9.92
N ASN A 100 -0.11 -8.45 -8.94
CA ASN A 100 -0.25 -9.90 -9.10
C ASN A 100 0.97 -10.52 -9.81
N GLY A 101 2.17 -10.04 -9.44
CA GLY A 101 3.42 -10.57 -9.98
C GLY A 101 3.88 -9.95 -11.30
N HIS A 102 3.15 -8.99 -11.84
CA HIS A 102 3.50 -8.35 -13.12
C HIS A 102 3.83 -6.89 -12.91
N HIS A 103 4.97 -6.45 -13.41
CA HIS A 103 5.34 -5.03 -13.38
C HIS A 103 4.40 -4.24 -14.28
N THR A 104 3.78 -3.20 -13.73
CA THR A 104 2.79 -2.39 -14.46
C THR A 104 3.27 -0.99 -14.77
N GLN A 105 4.08 -0.38 -13.89
CA GLN A 105 4.57 0.98 -14.10
C GLN A 105 5.73 1.30 -13.18
N THR A 106 6.49 2.32 -13.56
CA THR A 106 7.51 2.95 -12.72
C THR A 106 7.11 4.41 -12.54
N ILE A 107 7.03 4.86 -11.30
CA ILE A 107 6.60 6.21 -10.97
C ILE A 107 7.81 7.02 -10.52
N ASP A 108 7.96 8.22 -11.10
CA ASP A 108 8.92 9.20 -10.60
C ASP A 108 8.26 9.96 -9.46
N VAL A 109 8.88 9.91 -8.28
CA VAL A 109 8.38 10.59 -7.09
C VAL A 109 9.23 11.82 -6.87
N GLY A 110 8.59 12.97 -6.68
CA GLY A 110 9.34 14.20 -6.42
C GLY A 110 8.52 15.24 -5.70
N GLY A 111 9.19 16.00 -4.85
CA GLY A 111 8.62 17.16 -4.23
C GLY A 111 7.75 16.87 -3.03
N ILE A 112 6.70 17.69 -2.90
CA ILE A 112 5.79 17.60 -1.77
C ILE A 112 4.92 16.35 -1.87
N PRO A 113 4.42 15.83 -0.74
CA PRO A 113 3.55 14.65 -0.76
C PRO A 113 2.29 14.89 -1.58
N ARG A 114 1.94 13.89 -2.38
CA ARG A 114 0.71 13.92 -3.18
C ARG A 114 0.26 12.50 -3.50
N LEU A 115 -0.96 12.39 -3.97
CA LEU A 115 -1.60 11.13 -4.32
C LEU A 115 -1.14 10.65 -5.69
N TYR A 116 -0.74 9.38 -5.76
CA TYR A 116 -0.39 8.71 -7.02
C TYR A 116 -1.33 7.53 -7.24
N THR A 117 -1.74 7.31 -8.47
CA THR A 117 -2.58 6.16 -8.82
C THR A 117 -1.69 4.97 -9.09
N LEU A 118 -1.90 3.88 -8.35
CA LEU A 118 -1.11 2.66 -8.51
C LEU A 118 -1.82 1.58 -9.32
N TYR A 119 -3.15 1.55 -9.27
CA TYR A 119 -3.92 0.51 -9.92
C TYR A 119 -5.32 1.02 -10.20
N GLN A 120 -5.84 0.67 -11.37
CA GLN A 120 -7.21 0.96 -11.75
C GLN A 120 -7.80 -0.26 -12.45
N ALA A 121 -8.98 -0.67 -12.02
CA ALA A 121 -9.73 -1.76 -12.63
C ALA A 121 -11.13 -1.26 -12.98
N GLY A 122 -11.84 -1.99 -13.80
CA GLY A 122 -13.20 -1.62 -14.14
C GLY A 122 -14.21 -1.92 -13.03
N SER A 123 -13.83 -2.73 -12.05
CA SER A 123 -14.68 -3.15 -10.96
C SER A 123 -13.80 -3.54 -9.78
N ALA A 124 -14.41 -3.67 -8.60
CA ALA A 124 -13.66 -4.08 -7.41
C ALA A 124 -13.13 -5.49 -7.59
N THR A 125 -11.83 -5.65 -7.35
CA THR A 125 -11.14 -6.93 -7.44
C THR A 125 -10.20 -7.07 -6.27
N SER A 126 -9.89 -8.31 -5.92
CA SER A 126 -8.82 -8.58 -4.98
C SER A 126 -7.51 -8.73 -5.75
N GLY A 127 -6.43 -8.29 -5.14
CA GLY A 127 -5.12 -8.37 -5.77
C GLY A 127 -4.00 -8.23 -4.78
N ARG A 128 -2.80 -8.37 -5.28
CA ARG A 128 -1.58 -8.22 -4.50
C ARG A 128 -0.69 -7.19 -5.18
N LEU A 129 -0.33 -6.18 -4.42
CA LEU A 129 0.51 -5.08 -4.88
C LEU A 129 1.89 -5.27 -4.28
N LEU A 130 2.92 -5.16 -5.11
CA LEU A 130 4.30 -5.16 -4.66
C LEU A 130 4.97 -3.89 -5.16
N LEU A 131 5.53 -3.12 -4.24
CA LEU A 131 6.20 -1.87 -4.54
C LEU A 131 7.67 -1.98 -4.18
N HIS A 132 8.54 -1.55 -5.07
CA HIS A 132 9.95 -1.40 -4.79
C HIS A 132 10.29 0.09 -4.84
N ALA A 133 10.71 0.63 -3.69
CA ALA A 133 10.98 2.06 -3.56
C ALA A 133 12.47 2.29 -3.49
N SER A 134 12.98 3.25 -4.28
CA SER A 134 14.37 3.66 -4.15
C SER A 134 14.57 4.46 -2.85
N PRO A 135 15.80 4.48 -2.31
CA PRO A 135 16.06 5.22 -1.07
C PRO A 135 15.62 6.68 -1.18
N GLY A 136 14.96 7.19 -0.15
CA GLY A 136 14.49 8.56 -0.10
C GLY A 136 13.00 8.74 -0.42
N VAL A 137 12.35 7.74 -1.00
CA VAL A 137 10.90 7.78 -1.22
C VAL A 137 10.21 7.65 0.13
N GLN A 138 9.18 8.47 0.36
CA GLN A 138 8.40 8.46 1.59
C GLN A 138 6.99 8.00 1.27
N ALA A 139 6.52 6.97 1.97
CA ALA A 139 5.19 6.41 1.78
C ALA A 139 4.32 6.73 2.99
N TYR A 140 3.16 7.32 2.75
CA TYR A 140 2.28 7.82 3.81
C TYR A 140 1.09 6.90 4.07
N ASP A 141 0.19 6.76 3.10
CA ASP A 141 -1.00 5.94 3.28
C ASP A 141 -1.62 5.55 1.95
N PHE A 142 -2.25 4.36 1.97
CA PHE A 142 -3.03 3.86 0.85
C PHE A 142 -4.48 4.30 0.99
N THR A 143 -5.07 4.69 -0.13
CA THR A 143 -6.50 5.02 -0.25
C THR A 143 -7.10 4.14 -1.35
N PHE A 144 -8.33 3.71 -1.16
CA PHE A 144 -8.99 2.78 -2.06
C PHE A 144 -10.31 3.36 -2.55
N GLY A 145 -10.62 3.10 -3.81
CA GLY A 145 -11.87 3.49 -4.42
C GLY A 145 -12.68 2.34 -4.97
#